data_3ee292e2011bd387a4fef2b0177dc93f
#
_entry.id   3ee292e2011bd387a4fef2b0177dc93f
#
_cell.length_a   1.000
_cell.length_b   1.000
_cell.length_c   1.000
_cell.angle_alpha   90.00
_cell.angle_beta   90.00
_cell.angle_gamma   90.00
#
_symmetry.space_group_name_H-M   'P 1'
#
loop_
_entity.id
_entity.type
_entity.pdbx_description
1 polymer ?
#
loop_
_entity_poly.entity_id
_entity_poly.type
_entity_poly.pdbx_seq_one_letter_code
_entity_poly.pdbx_strand_id
1 'polypeptide(L)'
;MPGIDHTTYILYRYLKELSVKISYGSIRQSLDTPMGNTLRGISDALDEFHIVHEVSQLPAEYLKELECPFISVIQNGHFCIVKNMNEKEVMLIFDKGKKSIVSLE
;
A
#
# COMPACT_ATOMS: atom_id res chain seq x y z
N MET A 1 -13.05 3.05 10.17
CA MET A 1 -12.43 2.49 8.95
C MET A 1 -11.94 3.60 8.05
N PRO A 2 -10.84 3.39 7.32
CA PRO A 2 -10.37 4.40 6.38
C PRO A 2 -11.38 4.59 5.26
N GLY A 3 -11.48 5.81 4.77
CA GLY A 3 -12.32 6.11 3.62
C GLY A 3 -11.64 5.77 2.30
N ILE A 4 -12.42 5.85 1.22
CA ILE A 4 -11.91 5.55 -0.12
C ILE A 4 -10.78 6.50 -0.54
N ASP A 5 -10.77 7.73 -0.03
CA ASP A 5 -9.72 8.70 -0.34
C ASP A 5 -8.37 8.26 0.22
N HIS A 6 -8.36 7.69 1.44
CA HIS A 6 -7.15 7.12 2.02
C HIS A 6 -6.62 5.97 1.16
N THR A 7 -7.50 5.01 0.83
CA THR A 7 -7.12 3.84 0.03
C THR A 7 -6.62 4.27 -1.35
N THR A 8 -7.30 5.22 -1.98
CA THR A 8 -6.92 5.76 -3.29
C THR A 8 -5.53 6.39 -3.22
N TYR A 9 -5.28 7.20 -2.19
CA TYR A 9 -3.98 7.84 -2.02
C TYR A 9 -2.86 6.81 -1.85
N ILE A 10 -3.08 5.80 -1.01
CA ILE A 10 -2.07 4.77 -0.76
C ILE A 10 -1.77 4.02 -2.06
N LEU A 11 -2.78 3.60 -2.80
CA LEU A 11 -2.56 2.88 -4.06
C LEU A 11 -1.87 3.78 -5.09
N TYR A 12 -2.28 5.04 -5.20
CA TYR A 12 -1.64 6.01 -6.09
C TYR A 12 -0.15 6.17 -5.76
N ARG A 13 0.20 6.34 -4.49
CA ARG A 13 1.59 6.48 -4.06
C ARG A 13 2.39 5.21 -4.28
N TYR A 14 1.79 4.06 -4.03
CA TYR A 14 2.44 2.78 -4.28
C TYR A 14 2.83 2.63 -5.76
N LEU A 15 1.89 2.91 -6.65
CA LEU A 15 2.15 2.83 -8.09
C LEU A 15 3.21 3.84 -8.51
N LYS A 16 3.18 5.03 -7.92
CA LYS A 16 4.19 6.06 -8.19
C LYS A 16 5.59 5.61 -7.76
N GLU A 17 5.69 4.93 -6.62
CA GLU A 17 6.97 4.35 -6.17
C GLU A 17 7.48 3.26 -7.11
N LEU A 18 6.57 2.57 -7.81
CA LEU A 18 6.93 1.60 -8.83
C LEU A 18 7.18 2.23 -10.20
N SER A 19 7.12 3.55 -10.30
CA SER A 19 7.23 4.30 -11.56
C SER A 19 6.12 3.96 -12.56
N VAL A 20 4.96 3.57 -12.07
CA VAL A 20 3.77 3.32 -12.89
C VAL A 20 2.92 4.57 -12.89
N LYS A 21 2.62 5.09 -14.10
CA LYS A 21 1.87 6.33 -14.26
C LYS A 21 0.40 6.03 -14.52
N ILE A 22 -0.39 6.07 -13.46
CA ILE A 22 -1.84 5.96 -13.54
C ILE A 22 -2.42 7.13 -12.76
N SER A 23 -3.40 7.82 -13.36
CA SER A 23 -3.96 9.01 -12.72
C SER A 23 -4.72 8.68 -11.44
N TYR A 24 -4.72 9.61 -10.52
CA TYR A 24 -5.47 9.48 -9.27
C TYR A 24 -6.96 9.19 -9.53
N GLY A 25 -7.56 9.87 -10.51
CA GLY A 25 -8.96 9.66 -10.86
C GLY A 25 -9.24 8.26 -11.37
N SER A 26 -8.35 7.70 -12.18
CA SER A 26 -8.51 6.32 -12.68
C SER A 26 -8.43 5.31 -11.54
N ILE A 27 -7.52 5.53 -10.60
CA ILE A 27 -7.39 4.66 -9.42
C ILE A 27 -8.63 4.74 -8.56
N ARG A 28 -9.12 5.96 -8.31
CA ARG A 28 -10.34 6.15 -7.52
C ARG A 28 -11.53 5.47 -8.15
N GLN A 29 -11.67 5.57 -9.47
CA GLN A 29 -12.75 4.91 -10.19
C GLN A 29 -12.66 3.39 -10.08
N SER A 30 -11.47 2.84 -10.18
CA SER A 30 -11.25 1.40 -10.03
C SER A 30 -11.58 0.91 -8.62
N LEU A 31 -11.38 1.75 -7.61
CA LEU A 31 -11.69 1.42 -6.22
C LEU A 31 -13.16 1.71 -5.83
N ASP A 32 -13.94 2.27 -6.75
CA ASP A 32 -15.35 2.60 -6.49
C ASP A 32 -16.22 1.33 -6.58
N THR A 33 -16.01 0.43 -5.64
CA THR A 33 -16.71 -0.84 -5.50
C THR A 33 -17.00 -1.10 -4.02
N PRO A 34 -17.89 -2.04 -3.68
CA PRO A 34 -18.13 -2.39 -2.28
C PRO A 34 -16.87 -2.84 -1.53
N MET A 35 -15.87 -3.34 -2.23
CA MET A 35 -14.63 -3.84 -1.64
C MET A 35 -13.48 -2.82 -1.73
N GLY A 36 -13.74 -1.58 -2.19
CA GLY A 36 -12.70 -0.61 -2.52
C GLY A 36 -11.81 -0.21 -1.36
N ASN A 37 -12.27 -0.33 -0.12
CA ASN A 37 -11.50 0.03 1.07
C ASN A 37 -10.82 -1.18 1.72
N THR A 38 -10.66 -2.27 0.99
CA THR A 38 -10.05 -3.50 1.51
C THR A 38 -8.85 -3.89 0.68
N LEU A 39 -8.02 -4.79 1.22
CA LEU A 39 -6.90 -5.37 0.47
C LEU A 39 -7.38 -6.03 -0.82
N ARG A 40 -8.54 -6.69 -0.78
CA ARG A 40 -9.10 -7.30 -1.97
C ARG A 40 -9.41 -6.26 -3.04
N GLY A 41 -9.97 -5.12 -2.64
CA GLY A 41 -10.23 -4.03 -3.58
C GLY A 41 -8.96 -3.49 -4.20
N ILE A 42 -7.90 -3.34 -3.41
CA ILE A 42 -6.59 -2.94 -3.92
C ILE A 42 -6.04 -3.98 -4.90
N SER A 43 -6.13 -5.25 -4.55
CA SER A 43 -5.66 -6.34 -5.41
C SER A 43 -6.44 -6.39 -6.72
N ASP A 44 -7.76 -6.25 -6.67
CA ASP A 44 -8.60 -6.23 -7.87
C ASP A 44 -8.25 -5.03 -8.76
N ALA A 45 -7.96 -3.87 -8.19
CA ALA A 45 -7.53 -2.70 -8.94
C ALA A 45 -6.18 -2.94 -9.62
N LEU A 46 -5.24 -3.56 -8.91
CA LEU A 46 -3.93 -3.89 -9.49
C LEU A 46 -4.08 -4.88 -10.64
N ASP A 47 -4.98 -5.86 -10.52
CA ASP A 47 -5.28 -6.78 -11.61
C ASP A 47 -5.86 -6.04 -12.82
N GLU A 48 -6.76 -5.09 -12.60
CA GLU A 48 -7.34 -4.27 -13.66
C GLU A 48 -6.28 -3.48 -14.41
N PHE A 49 -5.28 -2.98 -13.71
CA PHE A 49 -4.16 -2.24 -14.31
C PHE A 49 -3.03 -3.15 -14.80
N HIS A 50 -3.21 -4.46 -14.74
CA HIS A 50 -2.23 -5.46 -15.19
C HIS A 50 -0.91 -5.39 -14.42
N ILE A 51 -1.00 -5.08 -13.13
CA ILE A 51 0.18 -5.03 -12.25
C ILE A 51 0.32 -6.38 -11.56
N VAL A 52 1.40 -7.06 -11.85
CA VAL A 52 1.71 -8.34 -11.18
C VAL A 52 2.00 -8.06 -9.70
N HIS A 53 1.29 -8.75 -8.83
CA HIS A 53 1.43 -8.56 -7.38
C HIS A 53 1.04 -9.84 -6.65
N GLU A 54 1.36 -9.89 -5.37
CA GLU A 54 1.01 -10.98 -4.50
C GLU A 54 0.44 -10.43 -3.20
N VAL A 55 -0.60 -11.06 -2.68
CA VAL A 55 -1.18 -10.73 -1.37
C VAL A 55 -0.90 -11.90 -0.45
N SER A 56 -0.21 -11.63 0.66
CA SER A 56 0.18 -12.66 1.63
C SER A 56 -0.07 -12.18 3.04
N GLN A 57 -0.37 -13.13 3.91
CA GLN A 57 -0.40 -12.88 5.35
C GLN A 57 0.83 -13.55 5.94
N LEU A 58 1.75 -12.74 6.47
CA LEU A 58 3.03 -13.22 6.97
C LEU A 58 3.23 -12.79 8.42
N PRO A 59 3.89 -13.64 9.24
CA PRO A 59 4.38 -13.18 10.54
C PRO A 59 5.30 -11.98 10.38
N ALA A 60 5.29 -11.09 11.38
CA ALA A 60 6.08 -9.85 11.32
C ALA A 60 7.57 -10.10 11.10
N GLU A 61 8.09 -11.22 11.59
CA GLU A 61 9.50 -11.58 11.44
C GLU A 61 9.93 -11.80 9.99
N TYR A 62 8.98 -12.10 9.08
CA TYR A 62 9.27 -12.31 7.67
C TYR A 62 9.18 -11.02 6.84
N LEU A 63 8.73 -9.90 7.42
CA LEU A 63 8.60 -8.65 6.67
C LEU A 63 9.92 -8.16 6.10
N LYS A 64 11.03 -8.48 6.77
CA LYS A 64 12.37 -8.09 6.32
C LYS A 64 12.80 -8.77 5.03
N GLU A 65 12.15 -9.86 4.67
CA GLU A 65 12.47 -10.64 3.47
C GLU A 65 11.71 -10.16 2.24
N LEU A 66 10.73 -9.25 2.41
CA LEU A 66 9.93 -8.74 1.31
C LEU A 66 10.66 -7.63 0.57
N GLU A 67 10.51 -7.62 -0.74
CA GLU A 67 11.03 -6.53 -1.57
C GLU A 67 10.19 -5.26 -1.39
N CYS A 68 10.86 -4.14 -1.20
CA CYS A 68 10.21 -2.84 -1.12
C CYS A 68 10.10 -2.21 -2.52
N PRO A 69 9.07 -1.39 -2.77
CA PRO A 69 8.00 -1.03 -1.82
C PRO A 69 6.90 -2.09 -1.77
N PHE A 70 6.17 -2.11 -0.66
CA PHE A 70 4.96 -2.92 -0.56
C PHE A 70 3.92 -2.21 0.33
N ILE A 71 2.66 -2.61 0.18
CA ILE A 71 1.56 -2.07 0.99
C ILE A 71 1.31 -3.02 2.16
N SER A 72 1.17 -2.46 3.35
CA SER A 72 0.86 -3.22 4.56
C SER A 72 -0.38 -2.65 5.25
N VAL A 73 -1.10 -3.50 5.94
CA VAL A 73 -2.23 -3.10 6.77
C VAL A 73 -1.71 -2.84 8.18
N ILE A 74 -2.04 -1.68 8.72
CA ILE A 74 -1.71 -1.31 10.10
C ILE A 74 -2.96 -1.32 10.96
N GLN A 75 -2.84 -0.93 12.23
CA GLN A 75 -3.97 -0.90 13.15
C GLN A 75 -5.16 -0.13 12.58
N ASN A 76 -6.36 -0.55 12.95
CA ASN A 76 -7.63 0.07 12.53
C ASN A 76 -7.94 -0.08 11.03
N GLY A 77 -7.29 -1.01 10.35
CA GLY A 77 -7.54 -1.26 8.93
C GLY A 77 -6.98 -0.22 7.98
N HIS A 78 -6.15 0.70 8.47
CA HIS A 78 -5.45 1.64 7.63
C HIS A 78 -4.34 0.96 6.86
N PHE A 79 -3.97 1.53 5.72
CA PHE A 79 -2.85 1.05 4.91
C PHE A 79 -1.66 1.97 5.05
N CYS A 80 -0.49 1.41 4.87
CA CYS A 80 0.73 2.19 4.71
C CYS A 80 1.61 1.55 3.62
N ILE A 81 2.54 2.33 3.11
CA ILE A 81 3.53 1.84 2.15
C ILE A 81 4.85 1.69 2.90
N VAL A 82 5.43 0.50 2.85
CA VAL A 82 6.80 0.28 3.32
C VAL A 82 7.70 0.60 2.15
N LYS A 83 8.30 1.79 2.19
CA LYS A 83 9.10 2.32 1.08
C LYS A 83 10.49 1.73 1.05
N ASN A 84 11.15 1.72 2.20
CA ASN A 84 12.50 1.20 2.37
C ASN A 84 12.60 0.51 3.71
N MET A 85 13.44 -0.52 3.76
CA MET A 85 13.68 -1.23 5.00
C MET A 85 15.14 -1.67 5.04
N ASN A 86 15.79 -1.50 6.18
CA ASN A 86 17.10 -2.06 6.46
C ASN A 86 17.06 -2.84 7.77
N GLU A 87 18.20 -3.28 8.27
CA GLU A 87 18.25 -4.11 9.48
C GLU A 87 17.73 -3.41 10.74
N LYS A 88 17.72 -2.08 10.76
CA LYS A 88 17.41 -1.29 11.96
C LYS A 88 16.16 -0.45 11.83
N GLU A 89 15.80 -0.04 10.62
CA GLU A 89 14.76 0.96 10.41
C GLU A 89 13.87 0.63 9.23
N VAL A 90 12.62 1.10 9.32
CA VAL A 90 11.64 1.00 8.25
C VAL A 90 11.16 2.40 7.93
N MET A 91 11.17 2.78 6.66
CA MET A 91 10.56 4.03 6.21
C MET A 91 9.15 3.75 5.70
N LEU A 92 8.17 4.38 6.34
CA LEU A 92 6.76 4.22 6.04
C LEU A 92 6.19 5.49 5.42
N ILE A 93 5.27 5.32 4.48
CA ILE A 93 4.47 6.41 3.94
C ILE A 93 3.02 6.18 4.36
N PHE A 94 2.46 7.16 5.07
CA PHE A 94 1.07 7.16 5.50
C PHE A 94 0.23 8.07 4.62
N ASP A 95 -1.04 8.21 4.98
CA ASP A 95 -1.99 9.05 4.29
C ASP A 95 -1.46 10.49 4.13
N LYS A 96 -1.77 11.11 2.97
CA LYS A 96 -1.41 12.48 2.63
C LYS A 96 0.09 12.77 2.66
N GLY A 97 0.89 11.77 2.33
CA GLY A 97 2.33 11.95 2.22
C GLY A 97 3.08 12.01 3.53
N LYS A 98 2.43 11.73 4.65
CA LYS A 98 3.11 11.64 5.93
C LYS A 98 4.09 10.48 5.91
N LYS A 99 5.32 10.75 6.33
CA LYS A 99 6.39 9.75 6.37
C LYS A 99 6.83 9.54 7.81
N SER A 100 7.22 8.32 8.10
CA SER A 100 7.75 7.99 9.41
C SER A 100 8.91 7.00 9.26
N ILE A 101 9.92 7.14 10.10
CA ILE A 101 10.99 6.16 10.21
C ILE A 101 10.81 5.48 11.56
N VAL A 102 10.66 4.17 11.53
CA VAL A 102 10.38 3.38 12.72
C VAL A 102 11.54 2.42 12.95
N SER A 103 12.01 2.37 14.20
CA SER A 103 13.03 1.42 14.61
C SER A 103 12.42 0.01 14.67
N LEU A 104 13.18 -0.98 14.18
CA LEU A 104 12.79 -2.39 14.24
C LEU A 104 13.23 -3.06 15.54
N GLU A 105 13.90 -2.35 16.41
CA GLU A 105 14.34 -2.85 17.70
C GLU A 105 13.36 -2.52 18.81
#